data_115d20934b0a6e1aa2a96a7c0a403282
#
_entry.id   115d20934b0a6e1aa2a96a7c0a403282
#
_cell.length_a   1.000
_cell.length_b   1.000
_cell.length_c   1.000
_cell.angle_alpha   90.00
_cell.angle_beta   90.00
_cell.angle_gamma   90.00
#
_symmetry.space_group_name_H-M   'P 1'
#
loop_
_entity.id
_entity.type
_entity.pdbx_description
1 polymer ?
#
loop_
_entity_poly.entity_id
_entity_poly.type
_entity_poly.pdbx_seq_one_letter_code
_entity_poly.pdbx_strand_id
1 'polypeptide(L)'
;MGQFIKIKVFTDKYPFLGPIIWILSVQYFIVQIIVGVAYKYSYSLRFNTISDLGNTSCGIYSGRYVCSPLHNLMNASFIMLGLTMALGSLLIYQEFRKDRGTLVGFSLMAIAGLGTLFVGIFPENTISLLHTLGASMPFILGNIALIIMSLYLLLPSPFKIYTFVSGVIALFFLILFKTSLYGSFGIGGIERIVAYPQTIWLIFFGIYMTRNEYLKRSK
;
A
#
# COMPACT_ATOMS: atom_id res chain seq x y z
N MET A 1 3.30 -7.36 27.87
CA MET A 1 2.58 -6.19 28.43
C MET A 1 3.45 -4.93 28.46
N GLY A 2 4.72 -4.96 28.92
CA GLY A 2 5.56 -3.77 29.03
C GLY A 2 5.90 -3.03 27.72
N GLN A 3 6.09 -3.70 26.59
CA GLN A 3 6.39 -3.06 25.30
C GLN A 3 5.20 -2.27 24.72
N PHE A 4 3.98 -2.79 24.83
CA PHE A 4 2.77 -2.07 24.38
C PHE A 4 2.52 -0.78 25.16
N ILE A 5 2.81 -0.79 26.47
CA ILE A 5 2.72 0.40 27.33
C ILE A 5 3.73 1.45 26.85
N LYS A 6 4.97 1.08 26.52
CA LYS A 6 6.00 2.01 26.05
C LYS A 6 5.62 2.63 24.69
N ILE A 7 5.05 1.85 23.75
CA ILE A 7 4.60 2.38 22.46
C ILE A 7 3.46 3.38 22.68
N LYS A 8 2.48 3.08 23.54
CA LYS A 8 1.38 4.00 23.81
C LYS A 8 1.87 5.33 24.41
N VAL A 9 2.76 5.29 25.39
CA VAL A 9 3.37 6.52 25.96
C VAL A 9 4.09 7.34 24.88
N PHE A 10 4.73 6.67 23.93
CA PHE A 10 5.40 7.32 22.82
C PHE A 10 4.40 7.98 21.86
N THR A 11 3.31 7.28 21.47
CA THR A 11 2.29 7.84 20.57
C THR A 11 1.51 8.98 21.22
N ASP A 12 1.22 8.90 22.53
CA ASP A 12 0.58 9.99 23.27
C ASP A 12 1.46 11.28 23.24
N LYS A 13 2.80 11.12 23.25
CA LYS A 13 3.75 12.23 23.12
C LYS A 13 3.85 12.78 21.69
N TYR A 14 3.72 11.90 20.69
CA TYR A 14 3.87 12.22 19.26
C TYR A 14 2.67 11.74 18.43
N PRO A 15 1.45 12.25 18.65
CA PRO A 15 0.21 11.73 18.06
C PRO A 15 0.11 11.93 16.54
N PHE A 16 0.90 12.84 15.98
CA PHE A 16 0.96 13.07 14.53
C PHE A 16 1.89 12.10 13.80
N LEU A 17 2.76 11.38 14.50
CA LEU A 17 3.82 10.59 13.86
C LEU A 17 3.26 9.47 12.99
N GLY A 18 2.36 8.66 13.53
CA GLY A 18 1.72 7.58 12.75
C GLY A 18 0.97 8.09 11.51
N PRO A 19 0.06 9.08 11.68
CA PRO A 19 -0.61 9.72 10.55
C PRO A 19 0.33 10.29 9.49
N ILE A 20 1.39 11.02 9.89
CA ILE A 20 2.39 11.57 8.95
C ILE A 20 3.11 10.45 8.20
N ILE A 21 3.51 9.38 8.88
CA ILE A 21 4.14 8.22 8.25
C ILE A 21 3.24 7.65 7.15
N TRP A 22 1.93 7.53 7.37
CA TRP A 22 1.01 7.08 6.33
C TRP A 22 0.84 8.09 5.19
N ILE A 23 0.84 9.39 5.46
CA ILE A 23 0.81 10.44 4.43
C ILE A 23 2.04 10.34 3.52
N LEU A 24 3.22 9.99 4.06
CA LEU A 24 4.45 9.81 3.29
C LEU A 24 4.34 8.70 2.22
N SER A 25 3.33 7.83 2.28
CA SER A 25 3.04 6.87 1.21
C SER A 25 2.75 7.55 -0.14
N VAL A 26 2.47 8.86 -0.16
CA VAL A 26 2.32 9.65 -1.40
C VAL A 26 3.56 9.58 -2.30
N GLN A 27 4.77 9.40 -1.72
CA GLN A 27 6.02 9.24 -2.46
C GLN A 27 5.94 8.12 -3.49
N TYR A 28 5.18 7.06 -3.21
CA TYR A 28 5.00 5.94 -4.12
C TYR A 28 4.43 6.34 -5.48
N PHE A 29 3.45 7.23 -5.51
CA PHE A 29 2.88 7.74 -6.76
C PHE A 29 3.82 8.72 -7.46
N ILE A 30 4.50 9.58 -6.70
CA ILE A 30 5.48 10.53 -7.25
C ILE A 30 6.62 9.77 -7.93
N VAL A 31 7.17 8.77 -7.26
CA VAL A 31 8.26 7.95 -7.81
C VAL A 31 7.81 7.16 -9.04
N GLN A 32 6.60 6.61 -9.06
CA GLN A 32 6.07 5.94 -10.26
C GLN A 32 6.03 6.87 -11.48
N ILE A 33 5.63 8.14 -11.29
CA ILE A 33 5.62 9.14 -12.37
C ILE A 33 7.05 9.40 -12.84
N ILE A 34 7.98 9.66 -11.91
CA ILE A 34 9.39 9.95 -12.24
C ILE A 34 10.02 8.79 -13.02
N VAL A 35 9.86 7.56 -12.51
CA VAL A 35 10.46 6.37 -13.12
C VAL A 35 9.76 6.03 -14.44
N GLY A 36 8.43 6.21 -14.52
CA GLY A 36 7.65 5.98 -15.73
C GLY A 36 8.04 6.94 -16.88
N VAL A 37 8.31 8.22 -16.57
CA VAL A 37 8.80 9.20 -17.56
C VAL A 37 10.23 8.87 -18.01
N ALA A 38 11.06 8.34 -17.11
CA ALA A 38 12.44 7.95 -17.41
C ALA A 38 12.55 6.57 -18.10
N TYR A 39 11.44 5.88 -18.32
CA TYR A 39 11.43 4.56 -18.97
C TYR A 39 11.98 4.66 -20.38
N LYS A 40 12.85 3.73 -20.78
CA LYS A 40 13.63 3.83 -22.03
C LYS A 40 12.77 3.86 -23.29
N TYR A 41 11.62 3.19 -23.26
CA TYR A 41 10.58 3.27 -24.30
C TYR A 41 9.29 3.73 -23.64
N SER A 42 8.20 3.93 -24.40
CA SER A 42 6.95 4.42 -23.81
C SER A 42 6.41 3.45 -22.75
N TYR A 43 6.32 3.91 -21.50
CA TYR A 43 5.68 3.19 -20.43
C TYR A 43 4.16 3.28 -20.56
N SER A 44 3.50 2.15 -20.73
CA SER A 44 2.06 2.08 -20.88
C SER A 44 1.40 1.69 -19.56
N LEU A 45 0.60 2.57 -18.97
CA LEU A 45 -0.18 2.25 -17.76
C LEU A 45 -1.11 1.06 -17.96
N ARG A 46 -1.49 0.76 -19.21
CA ARG A 46 -2.35 -0.36 -19.56
C ARG A 46 -1.59 -1.67 -19.64
N PHE A 47 -0.42 -1.67 -20.27
CA PHE A 47 0.32 -2.90 -20.59
C PHE A 47 1.49 -3.17 -19.66
N ASN A 48 2.09 -2.14 -19.06
CA ASN A 48 3.18 -2.30 -18.11
C ASN A 48 2.66 -2.34 -16.69
N THR A 49 3.15 -3.32 -15.92
CA THR A 49 2.88 -3.43 -14.50
C THR A 49 3.64 -2.36 -13.71
N ILE A 50 3.24 -2.15 -12.46
CA ILE A 50 4.01 -1.30 -11.54
C ILE A 50 5.36 -1.96 -11.25
N SER A 51 5.38 -3.30 -11.18
CA SER A 51 6.60 -4.09 -10.96
C SER A 51 7.63 -3.90 -12.08
N ASP A 52 7.20 -3.68 -13.33
CA ASP A 52 8.11 -3.38 -14.46
C ASP A 52 8.98 -2.13 -14.22
N LEU A 53 8.50 -1.16 -13.41
CA LEU A 53 9.29 0.00 -13.02
C LEU A 53 10.45 -0.34 -12.09
N GLY A 54 10.35 -1.45 -11.37
CA GLY A 54 11.41 -1.98 -10.48
C GLY A 54 12.31 -3.03 -11.13
N ASN A 55 12.04 -3.43 -12.37
CA ASN A 55 12.79 -4.47 -13.07
C ASN A 55 14.23 -4.02 -13.35
N THR A 56 15.20 -4.83 -12.93
CA THR A 56 16.63 -4.46 -12.94
C THR A 56 17.33 -4.71 -14.26
N SER A 57 16.67 -5.31 -15.25
CA SER A 57 17.24 -5.63 -16.56
C SER A 57 16.43 -5.03 -17.69
N CYS A 58 17.07 -4.86 -18.85
CA CYS A 58 16.39 -4.48 -20.08
C CYS A 58 16.22 -5.70 -21.00
N GLY A 59 15.01 -5.91 -21.51
CA GLY A 59 14.70 -7.03 -22.40
C GLY A 59 13.23 -7.43 -22.38
N ILE A 60 12.95 -8.57 -22.97
CA ILE A 60 11.60 -9.16 -22.94
C ILE A 60 11.39 -9.86 -21.60
N TYR A 61 10.38 -9.39 -20.85
CA TYR A 61 9.94 -10.00 -19.61
C TYR A 61 8.42 -10.23 -19.64
N SER A 62 7.99 -11.46 -19.39
CA SER A 62 6.56 -11.85 -19.42
C SER A 62 5.83 -11.36 -20.69
N GLY A 63 6.45 -11.50 -21.87
CA GLY A 63 5.88 -11.16 -23.18
C GLY A 63 5.83 -9.67 -23.53
N ARG A 64 6.45 -8.77 -22.74
CA ARG A 64 6.55 -7.34 -23.02
C ARG A 64 7.97 -6.85 -22.84
N TYR A 65 8.34 -5.79 -23.57
CA TYR A 65 9.64 -5.16 -23.41
C TYR A 65 9.65 -4.31 -22.15
N VAL A 66 10.62 -4.54 -21.28
CA VAL A 66 10.82 -3.84 -20.01
C VAL A 66 12.22 -3.25 -19.99
N CYS A 67 12.35 -1.97 -19.65
CA CYS A 67 13.65 -1.34 -19.42
C CYS A 67 13.47 -0.08 -18.56
N SER A 68 13.78 -0.22 -17.27
CA SER A 68 13.63 0.84 -16.26
C SER A 68 14.99 1.35 -15.79
N PRO A 69 15.52 2.45 -16.34
CA PRO A 69 16.81 3.00 -15.92
C PRO A 69 16.85 3.42 -14.45
N LEU A 70 15.71 3.83 -13.91
CA LEU A 70 15.58 4.25 -12.51
C LEU A 70 14.96 3.17 -11.60
N HIS A 71 15.11 1.88 -11.94
CA HIS A 71 14.56 0.76 -11.15
C HIS A 71 14.95 0.81 -9.66
N ASN A 72 16.17 1.24 -9.34
CA ASN A 72 16.61 1.35 -7.95
C ASN A 72 15.76 2.37 -7.16
N LEU A 73 15.35 3.48 -7.79
CA LEU A 73 14.46 4.46 -7.16
C LEU A 73 13.08 3.86 -6.91
N MET A 74 12.55 3.09 -7.89
CA MET A 74 11.27 2.41 -7.69
C MET A 74 11.32 1.34 -6.61
N ASN A 75 12.36 0.53 -6.59
CA ASN A 75 12.54 -0.50 -5.57
C ASN A 75 12.72 0.11 -4.16
N ALA A 76 13.46 1.21 -4.03
CA ALA A 76 13.53 1.97 -2.79
C ALA A 76 12.14 2.54 -2.38
N SER A 77 11.33 2.97 -3.34
CA SER A 77 9.97 3.44 -3.10
C SER A 77 9.04 2.33 -2.60
N PHE A 78 9.14 1.11 -3.13
CA PHE A 78 8.42 -0.05 -2.58
C PHE A 78 8.83 -0.35 -1.14
N ILE A 79 10.15 -0.34 -0.84
CA ILE A 79 10.66 -0.52 0.52
C ILE A 79 10.09 0.55 1.46
N MET A 80 10.15 1.83 1.04
CA MET A 80 9.62 2.93 1.83
C MET A 80 8.11 2.81 2.04
N LEU A 81 7.33 2.45 1.00
CA LEU A 81 5.89 2.20 1.12
C LEU A 81 5.62 1.08 2.14
N GLY A 82 6.35 -0.03 2.04
CA GLY A 82 6.23 -1.14 2.99
C GLY A 82 6.50 -0.73 4.44
N LEU A 83 7.54 0.06 4.66
CA LEU A 83 7.87 0.61 5.98
C LEU A 83 6.78 1.56 6.49
N THR A 84 6.30 2.47 5.63
CA THR A 84 5.23 3.41 6.04
C THR A 84 3.93 2.68 6.38
N MET A 85 3.56 1.67 5.60
CA MET A 85 2.40 0.82 5.88
C MET A 85 2.55 0.11 7.23
N ALA A 86 3.67 -0.58 7.46
CA ALA A 86 3.88 -1.39 8.67
C ALA A 86 4.00 -0.51 9.93
N LEU A 87 4.91 0.47 9.92
CA LEU A 87 5.15 1.33 11.08
C LEU A 87 3.93 2.20 11.40
N GLY A 88 3.32 2.80 10.39
CA GLY A 88 2.11 3.59 10.57
C GLY A 88 0.97 2.78 11.17
N SER A 89 0.77 1.52 10.72
CA SER A 89 -0.22 0.62 11.30
C SER A 89 0.01 0.37 12.79
N LEU A 90 1.25 0.09 13.20
CA LEU A 90 1.61 -0.15 14.59
C LEU A 90 1.38 1.09 15.48
N LEU A 91 1.72 2.27 14.99
CA LEU A 91 1.59 3.52 15.72
C LEU A 91 0.12 3.95 15.80
N ILE A 92 -0.60 3.96 14.68
CA ILE A 92 -1.99 4.42 14.63
C ILE A 92 -2.92 3.48 15.41
N TYR A 93 -2.65 2.17 15.40
CA TYR A 93 -3.42 1.21 16.21
C TYR A 93 -3.53 1.62 17.68
N GLN A 94 -2.49 2.30 18.24
CA GLN A 94 -2.50 2.70 19.65
C GLN A 94 -3.60 3.73 19.98
N GLU A 95 -4.07 4.46 18.98
CA GLU A 95 -5.11 5.52 19.13
C GLU A 95 -6.53 4.96 19.07
N PHE A 96 -6.71 3.68 18.73
CA PHE A 96 -8.02 3.07 18.56
C PHE A 96 -8.39 2.11 19.70
N ARG A 97 -9.71 1.79 19.76
CA ARG A 97 -10.24 0.80 20.68
C ARG A 97 -9.55 -0.57 20.46
N LYS A 98 -9.17 -1.21 21.55
CA LYS A 98 -8.45 -2.49 21.54
C LYS A 98 -9.40 -3.70 21.41
N ASP A 99 -10.30 -3.67 20.43
CA ASP A 99 -11.11 -4.83 20.09
C ASP A 99 -10.40 -5.72 19.05
N ARG A 100 -10.93 -6.96 18.89
CA ARG A 100 -10.32 -7.97 18.01
C ARG A 100 -10.31 -7.53 16.54
N GLY A 101 -11.38 -6.92 16.05
CA GLY A 101 -11.49 -6.51 14.65
C GLY A 101 -10.51 -5.40 14.31
N THR A 102 -10.39 -4.39 15.17
CA THR A 102 -9.39 -3.33 15.03
C THR A 102 -7.97 -3.91 15.03
N LEU A 103 -7.66 -4.83 15.96
CA LEU A 103 -6.36 -5.50 15.99
C LEU A 103 -6.07 -6.24 14.68
N VAL A 104 -7.02 -7.05 14.20
CA VAL A 104 -6.86 -7.82 12.96
C VAL A 104 -6.67 -6.90 11.77
N GLY A 105 -7.47 -5.84 11.62
CA GLY A 105 -7.34 -4.90 10.51
C GLY A 105 -5.96 -4.26 10.43
N PHE A 106 -5.47 -3.69 11.55
CA PHE A 106 -4.12 -3.08 11.58
C PHE A 106 -2.99 -4.12 11.44
N SER A 107 -3.16 -5.34 11.97
CA SER A 107 -2.17 -6.41 11.81
C SER A 107 -2.06 -6.85 10.35
N LEU A 108 -3.18 -7.04 9.65
CA LEU A 108 -3.19 -7.39 8.24
C LEU A 108 -2.55 -6.29 7.38
N MET A 109 -2.81 -5.01 7.69
CA MET A 109 -2.19 -3.88 7.01
C MET A 109 -0.69 -3.83 7.27
N ALA A 110 -0.22 -4.13 8.49
CA ALA A 110 1.20 -4.20 8.81
C ALA A 110 1.89 -5.35 8.05
N ILE A 111 1.26 -6.53 7.98
CA ILE A 111 1.78 -7.68 7.21
C ILE A 111 1.80 -7.35 5.71
N ALA A 112 0.79 -6.68 5.19
CA ALA A 112 0.77 -6.17 3.82
C ALA A 112 1.96 -5.25 3.54
N GLY A 113 2.31 -4.38 4.50
CA GLY A 113 3.51 -3.54 4.43
C GLY A 113 4.80 -4.36 4.35
N LEU A 114 4.93 -5.41 5.14
CA LEU A 114 6.09 -6.32 5.04
C LEU A 114 6.17 -6.99 3.67
N GLY A 115 5.05 -7.38 3.09
CA GLY A 115 5.00 -7.90 1.73
C GLY A 115 5.45 -6.87 0.69
N THR A 116 5.00 -5.63 0.81
CA THR A 116 5.42 -4.53 -0.08
C THR A 116 6.93 -4.25 0.02
N LEU A 117 7.50 -4.36 1.23
CA LEU A 117 8.94 -4.26 1.45
C LEU A 117 9.69 -5.37 0.70
N PHE A 118 9.19 -6.61 0.72
CA PHE A 118 9.77 -7.72 -0.04
C PHE A 118 9.73 -7.49 -1.54
N VAL A 119 8.67 -6.88 -2.08
CA VAL A 119 8.60 -6.49 -3.49
C VAL A 119 9.77 -5.60 -3.90
N GLY A 120 10.16 -4.65 -3.06
CA GLY A 120 11.30 -3.77 -3.32
C GLY A 120 12.67 -4.44 -3.14
N ILE A 121 12.79 -5.38 -2.20
CA ILE A 121 14.05 -6.13 -1.97
C ILE A 121 14.29 -7.17 -3.07
N PHE A 122 13.22 -7.79 -3.56
CA PHE A 122 13.24 -8.83 -4.57
C PHE A 122 12.50 -8.36 -5.83
N PRO A 123 13.15 -7.59 -6.74
CA PRO A 123 12.57 -7.22 -8.03
C PRO A 123 12.04 -8.42 -8.80
N GLU A 124 10.99 -8.23 -9.62
CA GLU A 124 10.26 -9.32 -10.27
C GLU A 124 11.11 -10.27 -11.13
N ASN A 125 12.21 -9.75 -11.68
CA ASN A 125 13.15 -10.49 -12.54
C ASN A 125 14.33 -11.10 -11.78
N THR A 126 14.40 -10.98 -10.47
CA THR A 126 15.47 -11.58 -9.63
C THR A 126 14.97 -12.90 -9.01
N ILE A 127 14.36 -12.85 -7.82
CA ILE A 127 13.75 -14.02 -7.18
C ILE A 127 12.22 -13.90 -7.29
N SER A 128 11.68 -14.25 -8.46
CA SER A 128 10.27 -14.08 -8.82
C SER A 128 9.30 -14.69 -7.79
N LEU A 129 9.67 -15.81 -7.15
CA LEU A 129 8.85 -16.42 -6.10
C LEU A 129 8.70 -15.47 -4.90
N LEU A 130 9.78 -14.88 -4.41
CA LEU A 130 9.74 -13.95 -3.26
C LEU A 130 9.03 -12.65 -3.62
N HIS A 131 9.22 -12.14 -4.85
CA HIS A 131 8.46 -11.01 -5.36
C HIS A 131 6.95 -11.29 -5.36
N THR A 132 6.55 -12.42 -5.94
CA THR A 132 5.13 -12.80 -6.03
C THR A 132 4.50 -13.03 -4.66
N LEU A 133 5.21 -13.70 -3.74
CA LEU A 133 4.76 -13.85 -2.36
C LEU A 133 4.65 -12.49 -1.66
N GLY A 134 5.64 -11.61 -1.84
CA GLY A 134 5.62 -10.25 -1.32
C GLY A 134 4.42 -9.46 -1.86
N ALA A 135 4.19 -9.46 -3.17
CA ALA A 135 3.08 -8.76 -3.80
C ALA A 135 1.70 -9.31 -3.40
N SER A 136 1.60 -10.62 -3.15
CA SER A 136 0.33 -11.23 -2.75
C SER A 136 -0.15 -10.75 -1.38
N MET A 137 0.75 -10.39 -0.47
CA MET A 137 0.38 -9.89 0.86
C MET A 137 -0.40 -8.57 0.80
N PRO A 138 0.09 -7.48 0.18
CA PRO A 138 -0.71 -6.26 0.04
C PRO A 138 -1.96 -6.48 -0.81
N PHE A 139 -1.89 -7.25 -1.90
CA PHE A 139 -3.03 -7.47 -2.78
C PHE A 139 -4.19 -8.22 -2.10
N ILE A 140 -3.90 -9.14 -1.20
CA ILE A 140 -4.90 -9.91 -0.47
C ILE A 140 -5.15 -9.28 0.90
N LEU A 141 -4.13 -9.27 1.77
CA LEU A 141 -4.29 -8.91 3.17
C LEU A 141 -4.55 -7.41 3.35
N GLY A 142 -3.90 -6.54 2.55
CA GLY A 142 -4.12 -5.10 2.59
C GLY A 142 -5.57 -4.73 2.22
N ASN A 143 -6.14 -5.37 1.20
CA ASN A 143 -7.52 -5.11 0.80
C ASN A 143 -8.55 -5.75 1.75
N ILE A 144 -8.26 -6.92 2.34
CA ILE A 144 -9.07 -7.49 3.43
C ILE A 144 -9.00 -6.57 4.66
N ALA A 145 -7.84 -6.00 4.96
CA ALA A 145 -7.69 -5.05 6.07
C ALA A 145 -8.63 -3.84 5.91
N LEU A 146 -8.78 -3.28 4.71
CA LEU A 146 -9.73 -2.20 4.44
C LEU A 146 -11.16 -2.61 4.78
N ILE A 147 -11.60 -3.79 4.35
CA ILE A 147 -12.95 -4.29 4.64
C ILE A 147 -13.16 -4.41 6.15
N ILE A 148 -12.22 -5.04 6.86
CA ILE A 148 -12.30 -5.20 8.32
C ILE A 148 -12.29 -3.84 9.03
N MET A 149 -11.37 -2.94 8.65
CA MET A 149 -11.30 -1.60 9.23
C MET A 149 -12.59 -0.80 9.01
N SER A 150 -13.25 -0.95 7.86
CA SER A 150 -14.54 -0.31 7.61
C SER A 150 -15.63 -0.75 8.57
N LEU A 151 -15.58 -1.99 9.06
CA LEU A 151 -16.58 -2.55 9.97
C LEU A 151 -16.32 -2.17 11.43
N TYR A 152 -15.07 -2.07 11.84
CA TYR A 152 -14.67 -1.93 13.25
C TYR A 152 -14.22 -0.52 13.65
N LEU A 153 -13.72 0.29 12.70
CA LEU A 153 -13.35 1.67 13.01
C LEU A 153 -14.58 2.58 13.00
N LEU A 154 -14.64 3.48 13.98
CA LEU A 154 -15.67 4.52 14.05
C LEU A 154 -15.34 5.64 13.05
N LEU A 155 -15.68 5.41 11.79
CA LEU A 155 -15.47 6.35 10.69
C LEU A 155 -16.76 7.07 10.31
N PRO A 156 -16.70 8.33 9.83
CA PRO A 156 -17.84 8.98 9.18
C PRO A 156 -18.39 8.12 8.04
N SER A 157 -19.72 8.08 7.89
CA SER A 157 -20.39 7.19 6.92
C SER A 157 -19.82 7.25 5.50
N PRO A 158 -19.54 8.41 4.88
CA PRO A 158 -18.95 8.44 3.53
C PRO A 158 -17.57 7.78 3.48
N PHE A 159 -16.73 8.01 4.50
CA PHE A 159 -15.40 7.45 4.55
C PHE A 159 -15.43 5.94 4.85
N LYS A 160 -16.36 5.50 5.67
CA LYS A 160 -16.61 4.07 5.93
C LYS A 160 -17.01 3.33 4.66
N ILE A 161 -17.95 3.89 3.87
CA ILE A 161 -18.38 3.31 2.59
C ILE A 161 -17.21 3.26 1.60
N TYR A 162 -16.46 4.36 1.46
CA TYR A 162 -15.26 4.40 0.63
C TYR A 162 -14.27 3.30 1.01
N THR A 163 -13.98 3.14 2.30
CA THR A 163 -13.05 2.12 2.81
C THR A 163 -13.50 0.70 2.44
N PHE A 164 -14.79 0.40 2.66
CA PHE A 164 -15.37 -0.91 2.34
C PHE A 164 -15.33 -1.20 0.85
N VAL A 165 -15.86 -0.28 0.04
CA VAL A 165 -15.97 -0.43 -1.41
C VAL A 165 -14.59 -0.55 -2.06
N SER A 166 -13.59 0.22 -1.58
CA SER A 166 -12.22 0.13 -2.06
C SER A 166 -11.63 -1.28 -1.89
N GLY A 167 -11.81 -1.89 -0.72
CA GLY A 167 -11.35 -3.25 -0.46
C GLY A 167 -12.06 -4.30 -1.32
N VAL A 168 -13.38 -4.18 -1.45
CA VAL A 168 -14.19 -5.12 -2.26
C VAL A 168 -13.82 -5.04 -3.74
N ILE A 169 -13.74 -3.82 -4.30
CA ILE A 169 -13.35 -3.63 -5.71
C ILE A 169 -11.96 -4.20 -5.97
N ALA A 170 -10.99 -3.90 -5.10
CA ALA A 170 -9.63 -4.40 -5.27
C ALA A 170 -9.57 -5.94 -5.24
N LEU A 171 -10.30 -6.61 -4.34
CA LEU A 171 -10.34 -8.08 -4.30
C LEU A 171 -11.05 -8.67 -5.53
N PHE A 172 -12.11 -8.04 -6.02
CA PHE A 172 -12.76 -8.45 -7.27
C PHE A 172 -11.78 -8.38 -8.45
N PHE A 173 -11.09 -7.25 -8.61
CA PHE A 173 -10.09 -7.09 -9.67
C PHE A 173 -8.85 -7.99 -9.48
N LEU A 174 -8.53 -8.39 -8.25
CA LEU A 174 -7.49 -9.39 -7.99
C LEU A 174 -7.86 -10.75 -8.60
N ILE A 175 -9.13 -11.15 -8.57
CA ILE A 175 -9.58 -12.37 -9.23
C ILE A 175 -9.33 -12.25 -10.74
N LEU A 176 -9.72 -11.14 -11.38
CA LEU A 176 -9.48 -10.89 -12.79
C LEU A 176 -7.98 -10.89 -13.13
N PHE A 177 -7.15 -10.31 -12.25
CA PHE A 177 -5.69 -10.32 -12.38
C PHE A 177 -5.13 -11.75 -12.39
N LYS A 178 -5.58 -12.59 -11.46
CA LYS A 178 -5.12 -13.98 -11.32
C LYS A 178 -5.61 -14.90 -12.44
N THR A 179 -6.79 -14.63 -12.97
CA THR A 179 -7.38 -15.41 -14.09
C THR A 179 -6.98 -14.88 -15.47
N SER A 180 -6.11 -13.86 -15.54
CA SER A 180 -5.65 -13.21 -16.77
C SER A 180 -6.79 -12.60 -17.61
N LEU A 181 -7.91 -12.27 -16.98
CA LEU A 181 -9.06 -11.61 -17.60
C LEU A 181 -8.91 -10.09 -17.56
N TYR A 182 -7.96 -9.56 -18.30
CA TYR A 182 -7.59 -8.13 -18.21
C TYR A 182 -8.53 -7.20 -18.98
N GLY A 183 -9.27 -7.69 -19.96
CA GLY A 183 -10.21 -6.89 -20.76
C GLY A 183 -9.58 -5.61 -21.35
N SER A 184 -10.35 -4.53 -21.34
CA SER A 184 -9.90 -3.22 -21.83
C SER A 184 -8.89 -2.52 -20.89
N PHE A 185 -8.79 -2.94 -19.62
CA PHE A 185 -7.86 -2.36 -18.65
C PHE A 185 -6.40 -2.76 -18.91
N GLY A 186 -6.17 -3.95 -19.46
CA GLY A 186 -4.83 -4.55 -19.56
C GLY A 186 -4.27 -4.97 -18.20
N ILE A 187 -3.16 -5.70 -18.22
CA ILE A 187 -2.53 -6.22 -17.00
C ILE A 187 -2.10 -5.10 -16.04
N GLY A 188 -1.50 -4.04 -16.58
CA GLY A 188 -1.02 -2.91 -15.78
C GLY A 188 -2.16 -2.09 -15.16
N GLY A 189 -3.26 -1.91 -15.88
CA GLY A 189 -4.45 -1.22 -15.36
C GLY A 189 -5.11 -2.00 -14.23
N ILE A 190 -5.29 -3.32 -14.40
CA ILE A 190 -5.88 -4.17 -13.35
C ILE A 190 -4.97 -4.21 -12.12
N GLU A 191 -3.66 -4.37 -12.29
CA GLU A 191 -2.74 -4.34 -11.16
C GLU A 191 -2.89 -3.06 -10.33
N ARG A 192 -3.04 -1.90 -10.98
CA ARG A 192 -3.26 -0.62 -10.29
C ARG A 192 -4.57 -0.57 -9.53
N ILE A 193 -5.65 -1.10 -10.10
CA ILE A 193 -6.94 -1.18 -9.40
C ILE A 193 -6.84 -2.07 -8.14
N VAL A 194 -5.97 -3.07 -8.15
CA VAL A 194 -5.71 -3.92 -6.97
C VAL A 194 -4.79 -3.24 -5.95
N ALA A 195 -3.74 -2.53 -6.41
CA ALA A 195 -2.69 -2.00 -5.55
C ALA A 195 -3.00 -0.62 -4.96
N TYR A 196 -3.63 0.28 -5.74
CA TYR A 196 -3.78 1.69 -5.36
C TYR A 196 -4.78 1.96 -4.23
N PRO A 197 -5.93 1.25 -4.12
CA PRO A 197 -6.95 1.59 -3.13
C PRO A 197 -6.40 1.65 -1.71
N GLN A 198 -5.59 0.69 -1.29
CA GLN A 198 -4.99 0.67 0.04
C GLN A 198 -4.00 1.84 0.24
N THR A 199 -3.14 2.12 -0.74
CA THR A 199 -2.15 3.22 -0.63
C THR A 199 -2.84 4.58 -0.58
N ILE A 200 -3.84 4.81 -1.43
CA ILE A 200 -4.66 6.02 -1.42
C ILE A 200 -5.38 6.14 -0.07
N TRP A 201 -5.93 5.04 0.44
CA TRP A 201 -6.60 5.02 1.73
C TRP A 201 -5.66 5.42 2.88
N LEU A 202 -4.42 4.91 2.92
CA LEU A 202 -3.43 5.29 3.93
C LEU A 202 -3.20 6.81 3.96
N ILE A 203 -3.04 7.43 2.79
CA ILE A 203 -2.81 8.86 2.65
C ILE A 203 -4.02 9.65 3.19
N PHE A 204 -5.22 9.32 2.72
CA PHE A 204 -6.44 10.02 3.15
C PHE A 204 -6.75 9.80 4.63
N PHE A 205 -6.53 8.58 5.14
CA PHE A 205 -6.72 8.28 6.55
C PHE A 205 -5.68 9.03 7.43
N GLY A 206 -4.43 9.09 6.98
CA GLY A 206 -3.40 9.88 7.65
C GLY A 206 -3.77 11.36 7.73
N ILE A 207 -4.27 11.96 6.63
CA ILE A 207 -4.76 13.34 6.60
C ILE A 207 -5.95 13.51 7.56
N TYR A 208 -6.91 12.59 7.53
CA TYR A 208 -8.08 12.61 8.42
C TYR A 208 -7.66 12.59 9.89
N MET A 209 -6.75 11.71 10.27
CA MET A 209 -6.24 11.60 11.64
C MET A 209 -5.48 12.85 12.08
N THR A 210 -4.61 13.38 11.23
CA THR A 210 -3.85 14.61 11.50
C THR A 210 -4.78 15.80 11.74
N ARG A 211 -5.82 15.94 10.91
CA ARG A 211 -6.82 17.01 11.07
C ARG A 211 -7.60 16.87 12.37
N ASN A 212 -8.04 15.68 12.73
CA ASN A 212 -8.78 15.45 13.97
C ASN A 212 -7.94 15.70 15.22
N GLU A 213 -6.68 15.31 15.24
CA GLU A 213 -5.78 15.61 16.36
C GLU A 213 -5.51 17.11 16.50
N TYR A 214 -5.34 17.82 15.37
CA TYR A 214 -5.22 19.28 15.39
C TYR A 214 -6.45 19.95 16.01
N LEU A 215 -7.66 19.53 15.60
CA LEU A 215 -8.92 20.09 16.12
C LEU A 215 -9.16 19.78 17.61
N LYS A 216 -8.69 18.64 18.12
CA LYS A 216 -8.77 18.32 19.55
C LYS A 216 -7.87 19.22 20.39
N ARG A 217 -6.70 19.60 19.88
CA ARG A 217 -5.70 20.41 20.59
C ARG A 217 -5.97 21.91 20.51
N SER A 218 -6.74 22.34 19.52
CA SER A 218 -7.12 23.76 19.34
C SER A 218 -8.37 24.17 20.17
N LYS A 219 -9.00 23.23 20.86
CA LYS A 219 -10.08 23.44 21.83
C LYS A 219 -9.58 23.42 23.26
#